data_669ffd26f212e0cf5ecb135951e51782
#
_entry.id   669ffd26f212e0cf5ecb135951e51782
#
_cell.length_a   1.000
_cell.length_b   1.000
_cell.length_c   1.000
_cell.angle_alpha   90.00
_cell.angle_beta   90.00
_cell.angle_gamma   90.00
#
_symmetry.space_group_name_H-M   'P 1'
#
loop_
_entity.id
_entity.type
_entity.pdbx_description
1 polymer ?
#
loop_
_entity_poly.entity_id
_entity_poly.type
_entity_poly.pdbx_seq_one_letter_code
_entity_poly.pdbx_strand_id
1 'polypeptide(L)'
;MEKGKKLFYGWWIVIAITILCFTGGAAPFAVVLKQLMAQFHTGRGEVSLSQSIASIAGGITGIFVGRMLYRSSPKKFMLWGAIISGVSTLLISLAHSLWFLYIFCLVVGVAAAFNNAIAMFTMLSRWFRRKWGTVIGITMTGGGIGSIIIQPVVGIIAQNYGWQATYIFAGSLILVVNVPLILFVLKDSPESMGLLPDGDKLKETGNYQKDKLPVQTPVKPANIDYNAQLLVYLKKPALWFMGLSFAFAAIGSIAVTTQEVSFITDMHITAAVAAAARGITLGIGAISALASGWLADRLISRYVTILFFVLSILGMLILIPAHTMSQIWLFVVVYGIGIGAGGTLIPIMTRDIFGVGDFSALFGFVVVLLAAGNSIGAPFAGFMYDATGSYHSVFVIITAIYVVAILGIYFAFGANPKPLVRFSKSKK
;
A
#
# COMPACT_ATOMS: atom_id res chain seq x y z
N MET A 1 -15.16 -45.10 -1.33
CA MET A 1 -14.34 -44.13 -2.05
C MET A 1 -14.74 -42.74 -1.55
N GLU A 2 -13.95 -42.15 -0.65
CA GLU A 2 -14.19 -40.79 -0.14
C GLU A 2 -14.10 -39.81 -1.32
N LYS A 3 -15.22 -39.13 -1.62
CA LYS A 3 -15.21 -38.01 -2.58
C LYS A 3 -14.22 -36.96 -2.05
N GLY A 4 -13.07 -36.83 -2.71
CA GLY A 4 -12.07 -35.84 -2.35
C GLY A 4 -12.71 -34.49 -2.07
N LYS A 5 -12.43 -33.90 -0.92
CA LYS A 5 -12.93 -32.58 -0.49
C LYS A 5 -12.52 -31.56 -1.58
N LYS A 6 -13.47 -31.19 -2.45
CA LYS A 6 -13.22 -30.10 -3.43
C LYS A 6 -12.80 -28.87 -2.66
N LEU A 7 -11.66 -28.30 -3.03
CA LEU A 7 -11.17 -27.06 -2.46
C LEU A 7 -12.27 -25.98 -2.56
N PHE A 8 -12.56 -25.26 -1.47
CA PHE A 8 -13.52 -24.18 -1.46
C PHE A 8 -13.13 -23.11 -2.48
N TYR A 9 -14.07 -22.72 -3.35
CA TYR A 9 -13.79 -21.80 -4.44
C TYR A 9 -13.21 -20.45 -3.99
N GLY A 10 -13.52 -20.01 -2.77
CA GLY A 10 -12.94 -18.81 -2.17
C GLY A 10 -11.40 -18.78 -2.20
N TRP A 11 -10.72 -19.93 -2.15
CA TRP A 11 -9.26 -19.98 -2.24
C TRP A 11 -8.76 -19.62 -3.65
N TRP A 12 -9.51 -19.90 -4.72
CA TRP A 12 -9.20 -19.44 -6.05
C TRP A 12 -9.31 -17.90 -6.16
N ILE A 13 -10.28 -17.30 -5.47
CA ILE A 13 -10.40 -15.84 -5.35
C ILE A 13 -9.16 -15.26 -4.65
N VAL A 14 -8.70 -15.91 -3.55
CA VAL A 14 -7.48 -15.49 -2.84
C VAL A 14 -6.26 -15.54 -3.75
N ILE A 15 -6.06 -16.66 -4.45
CA ILE A 15 -4.95 -16.83 -5.40
C ILE A 15 -5.02 -15.76 -6.50
N ALA A 16 -6.19 -15.53 -7.09
CA ALA A 16 -6.36 -14.53 -8.13
C ALA A 16 -5.99 -13.12 -7.62
N ILE A 17 -6.51 -12.70 -6.46
CA ILE A 17 -6.20 -11.39 -5.89
C ILE A 17 -4.70 -11.30 -5.49
N THR A 18 -4.09 -12.38 -5.02
CA THR A 18 -2.64 -12.44 -4.75
C THR A 18 -1.83 -12.19 -6.03
N ILE A 19 -2.25 -12.77 -7.16
CA ILE A 19 -1.62 -12.54 -8.46
C ILE A 19 -1.84 -11.09 -8.94
N LEU A 20 -3.02 -10.51 -8.71
CA LEU A 20 -3.27 -9.09 -9.00
C LEU A 20 -2.32 -8.18 -8.19
N CYS A 21 -2.11 -8.48 -6.92
CA CYS A 21 -1.11 -7.76 -6.10
C CYS A 21 0.32 -7.99 -6.61
N PHE A 22 0.64 -9.22 -7.01
CA PHE A 22 1.95 -9.59 -7.55
C PHE A 22 2.30 -8.77 -8.81
N THR A 23 1.38 -8.58 -9.75
CA THR A 23 1.60 -7.76 -10.95
C THR A 23 1.85 -6.29 -10.64
N GLY A 24 1.36 -5.80 -9.49
CA GLY A 24 1.66 -4.46 -9.00
C GLY A 24 3.17 -4.22 -8.74
N GLY A 25 3.95 -5.27 -8.54
CA GLY A 25 5.41 -5.21 -8.47
C GLY A 25 6.09 -4.72 -9.75
N ALA A 26 5.39 -4.67 -10.88
CA ALA A 26 5.93 -4.20 -12.16
C ALA A 26 6.03 -2.67 -12.31
N ALA A 27 5.72 -1.86 -11.28
CA ALA A 27 5.75 -0.41 -11.35
C ALA A 27 7.13 0.13 -11.78
N PRO A 28 7.29 0.69 -13.01
CA PRO A 28 8.61 0.96 -13.58
C PRO A 28 9.23 2.28 -13.13
N PHE A 29 8.43 3.22 -12.64
CA PHE A 29 8.80 4.61 -12.43
C PHE A 29 10.18 4.82 -11.79
N ALA A 30 10.44 4.21 -10.63
CA ALA A 30 11.69 4.41 -9.90
C ALA A 30 12.91 3.88 -10.67
N VAL A 31 12.71 2.84 -11.49
CA VAL A 31 13.78 2.23 -12.30
C VAL A 31 14.17 3.12 -13.47
N VAL A 32 13.18 3.78 -14.08
CA VAL A 32 13.37 4.56 -15.31
C VAL A 32 13.46 6.07 -15.09
N LEU A 33 13.47 6.54 -13.84
CA LEU A 33 13.44 7.97 -13.50
C LEU A 33 14.53 8.76 -14.25
N LYS A 34 15.77 8.28 -14.25
CA LYS A 34 16.88 8.94 -14.96
C LYS A 34 16.68 8.99 -16.48
N GLN A 35 16.12 7.92 -17.06
CA GLN A 35 15.84 7.87 -18.49
C GLN A 35 14.72 8.85 -18.87
N LEU A 36 13.70 9.01 -18.02
CA LEU A 36 12.64 9.99 -18.20
C LEU A 36 13.18 11.43 -18.10
N MET A 37 14.08 11.70 -17.15
CA MET A 37 14.75 13.00 -17.04
C MET A 37 15.54 13.33 -18.32
N ALA A 38 16.31 12.37 -18.81
CA ALA A 38 17.08 12.56 -20.05
C ALA A 38 16.17 12.77 -21.26
N GLN A 39 15.04 12.03 -21.34
CA GLN A 39 14.08 12.13 -22.43
C GLN A 39 13.38 13.50 -22.48
N PHE A 40 12.98 14.02 -21.31
CA PHE A 40 12.20 15.26 -21.23
C PHE A 40 13.06 16.49 -20.94
N HIS A 41 14.37 16.34 -20.80
CA HIS A 41 15.32 17.40 -20.45
C HIS A 41 14.91 18.19 -19.20
N THR A 42 14.47 17.49 -18.16
CA THR A 42 13.91 18.07 -16.93
C THR A 42 14.58 17.50 -15.68
N GLY A 43 14.36 18.18 -14.54
CA GLY A 43 14.85 17.75 -13.24
C GLY A 43 14.11 16.54 -12.67
N ARG A 44 14.68 15.96 -11.61
CA ARG A 44 14.06 14.82 -10.87
C ARG A 44 12.74 15.20 -10.23
N GLY A 45 12.66 16.44 -9.71
CA GLY A 45 11.46 16.96 -9.08
C GLY A 45 10.28 17.00 -10.03
N GLU A 46 10.47 17.55 -11.23
CA GLU A 46 9.43 17.66 -12.25
C GLU A 46 8.92 16.27 -12.69
N VAL A 47 9.82 15.35 -13.01
CA VAL A 47 9.39 13.98 -13.36
C VAL A 47 8.65 13.31 -12.19
N SER A 48 9.11 13.53 -10.95
CA SER A 48 8.50 12.93 -9.75
C SER A 48 7.11 13.47 -9.43
N LEU A 49 6.74 14.67 -9.93
CA LEU A 49 5.37 15.21 -9.82
C LEU A 49 4.34 14.27 -10.46
N SER A 50 4.72 13.47 -11.46
CA SER A 50 3.82 12.49 -12.06
C SER A 50 3.30 11.47 -11.03
N GLN A 51 4.12 11.07 -10.05
CA GLN A 51 3.72 10.19 -8.96
C GLN A 51 2.78 10.88 -7.96
N SER A 52 3.00 12.17 -7.70
CA SER A 52 2.11 12.97 -6.86
C SER A 52 0.73 13.11 -7.49
N ILE A 53 0.69 13.40 -8.80
CA ILE A 53 -0.55 13.51 -9.57
C ILE A 53 -1.32 12.18 -9.49
N ALA A 54 -0.65 11.04 -9.71
CA ALA A 54 -1.27 9.74 -9.60
C ALA A 54 -1.78 9.45 -8.18
N SER A 55 -0.98 9.78 -7.14
CA SER A 55 -1.34 9.54 -5.74
C SER A 55 -2.55 10.39 -5.30
N ILE A 56 -2.59 11.67 -5.67
CA ILE A 56 -3.69 12.58 -5.36
C ILE A 56 -4.96 12.13 -6.10
N ALA A 57 -4.84 11.82 -7.39
CA ALA A 57 -5.97 11.35 -8.20
C ALA A 57 -6.56 10.05 -7.63
N GLY A 58 -5.69 9.10 -7.26
CA GLY A 58 -6.09 7.85 -6.62
C GLY A 58 -6.74 8.04 -5.26
N GLY A 59 -6.19 8.93 -4.43
CA GLY A 59 -6.74 9.26 -3.11
C GLY A 59 -8.14 9.88 -3.19
N ILE A 60 -8.31 10.90 -4.04
CA ILE A 60 -9.63 11.54 -4.26
C ILE A 60 -10.63 10.53 -4.80
N THR A 61 -10.26 9.81 -5.85
CA THR A 61 -11.15 8.80 -6.47
C THR A 61 -11.51 7.69 -5.50
N GLY A 62 -10.57 7.27 -4.64
CA GLY A 62 -10.79 6.23 -3.63
C GLY A 62 -11.92 6.53 -2.66
N ILE A 63 -12.13 7.80 -2.30
CA ILE A 63 -13.25 8.24 -1.45
C ILE A 63 -14.61 7.94 -2.13
N PHE A 64 -14.72 8.22 -3.43
CA PHE A 64 -15.94 7.97 -4.20
C PHE A 64 -16.14 6.48 -4.46
N VAL A 65 -15.08 5.77 -4.83
CA VAL A 65 -15.10 4.32 -5.09
C VAL A 65 -15.55 3.55 -3.85
N GLY A 66 -15.07 3.90 -2.65
CA GLY A 66 -15.50 3.28 -1.40
C GLY A 66 -17.01 3.35 -1.17
N ARG A 67 -17.64 4.50 -1.49
CA ARG A 67 -19.10 4.67 -1.41
C ARG A 67 -19.85 3.86 -2.48
N MET A 68 -19.31 3.81 -3.69
CA MET A 68 -19.95 3.11 -4.81
C MET A 68 -19.88 1.59 -4.66
N LEU A 69 -18.79 1.05 -4.10
CA LEU A 69 -18.58 -0.39 -3.87
C LEU A 69 -19.63 -0.99 -2.91
N TYR A 70 -20.21 -0.18 -2.04
CA TYR A 70 -21.26 -0.64 -1.13
C TYR A 70 -22.50 -1.15 -1.85
N ARG A 71 -22.85 -0.56 -3.01
CA ARG A 71 -24.06 -0.89 -3.80
C ARG A 71 -23.76 -1.59 -5.12
N SER A 72 -22.49 -1.77 -5.46
CA SER A 72 -22.07 -2.24 -6.78
C SER A 72 -21.22 -3.52 -6.69
N SER A 73 -20.98 -4.13 -7.85
CA SER A 73 -20.14 -5.31 -8.00
C SER A 73 -18.64 -4.94 -7.91
N PRO A 74 -17.90 -5.41 -6.90
CA PRO A 74 -16.45 -5.20 -6.84
C PRO A 74 -15.72 -5.71 -8.08
N LYS A 75 -16.16 -6.84 -8.65
CA LYS A 75 -15.60 -7.41 -9.86
C LYS A 75 -15.62 -6.43 -11.03
N LYS A 76 -16.76 -5.74 -11.27
CA LYS A 76 -16.87 -4.76 -12.36
C LYS A 76 -15.92 -3.59 -12.17
N PHE A 77 -15.81 -3.08 -10.94
CA PHE A 77 -14.87 -2.00 -10.64
C PHE A 77 -13.42 -2.42 -10.88
N MET A 78 -13.02 -3.57 -10.36
CA MET A 78 -11.67 -4.11 -10.56
C MET A 78 -11.38 -4.34 -12.05
N LEU A 79 -12.36 -4.78 -12.84
CA LEU A 79 -12.18 -4.99 -14.27
C LEU A 79 -11.92 -3.67 -15.01
N TRP A 80 -12.76 -2.66 -14.81
CA TRP A 80 -12.54 -1.36 -15.42
C TRP A 80 -11.23 -0.71 -14.95
N GLY A 81 -10.92 -0.83 -13.65
CA GLY A 81 -9.65 -0.37 -13.11
C GLY A 81 -8.46 -1.04 -13.80
N ALA A 82 -8.49 -2.37 -14.01
CA ALA A 82 -7.40 -3.09 -14.68
C ALA A 82 -7.26 -2.68 -16.14
N ILE A 83 -8.39 -2.56 -16.89
CA ILE A 83 -8.35 -2.15 -18.30
C ILE A 83 -7.80 -0.73 -18.44
N ILE A 84 -8.36 0.22 -17.69
CA ILE A 84 -7.96 1.63 -17.78
C ILE A 84 -6.50 1.79 -17.32
N SER A 85 -6.09 1.16 -16.22
CA SER A 85 -4.72 1.20 -15.73
C SER A 85 -3.74 0.58 -16.72
N GLY A 86 -4.05 -0.60 -17.26
CA GLY A 86 -3.19 -1.28 -18.22
C GLY A 86 -3.02 -0.50 -19.51
N VAL A 87 -4.13 -0.01 -20.10
CA VAL A 87 -4.11 0.81 -21.33
C VAL A 87 -3.34 2.13 -21.09
N SER A 88 -3.64 2.82 -19.99
CA SER A 88 -2.94 4.09 -19.68
C SER A 88 -1.45 3.87 -19.43
N THR A 89 -1.06 2.78 -18.78
CA THR A 89 0.34 2.42 -18.59
C THR A 89 1.03 2.13 -19.92
N LEU A 90 0.36 1.44 -20.87
CA LEU A 90 0.86 1.26 -22.23
C LEU A 90 1.03 2.60 -22.94
N LEU A 91 0.05 3.50 -22.84
CA LEU A 91 0.08 4.80 -23.51
C LEU A 91 1.20 5.71 -22.97
N ILE A 92 1.63 5.54 -21.71
CA ILE A 92 2.81 6.26 -21.18
C ILE A 92 4.05 5.98 -22.03
N SER A 93 4.21 4.78 -22.62
CA SER A 93 5.36 4.48 -23.49
C SER A 93 5.46 5.37 -24.73
N LEU A 94 4.35 6.01 -25.11
CA LEU A 94 4.27 6.95 -26.24
C LEU A 94 4.48 8.41 -25.82
N ALA A 95 4.88 8.67 -24.57
CA ALA A 95 5.00 10.03 -24.07
C ALA A 95 6.13 10.78 -24.76
N HIS A 96 5.79 11.87 -25.43
CA HIS A 96 6.72 12.79 -26.09
C HIS A 96 6.94 14.07 -25.28
N SER A 97 6.16 14.31 -24.24
CA SER A 97 6.25 15.47 -23.36
C SER A 97 5.93 15.11 -21.91
N LEU A 98 6.42 15.93 -20.99
CA LEU A 98 6.15 15.78 -19.56
C LEU A 98 4.64 15.90 -19.24
N TRP A 99 3.91 16.78 -19.96
CA TRP A 99 2.46 16.92 -19.83
C TRP A 99 1.70 15.65 -20.19
N PHE A 100 2.15 14.95 -21.24
CA PHE A 100 1.58 13.65 -21.61
C PHE A 100 1.77 12.63 -20.49
N LEU A 101 2.97 12.57 -19.90
CA LEU A 101 3.24 11.73 -18.73
C LEU A 101 2.30 12.06 -17.57
N TYR A 102 2.09 13.33 -17.25
CA TYR A 102 1.21 13.77 -16.16
C TYR A 102 -0.24 13.35 -16.38
N ILE A 103 -0.77 13.54 -17.59
CA ILE A 103 -2.16 13.17 -17.93
C ILE A 103 -2.37 11.66 -17.75
N PHE A 104 -1.47 10.83 -18.29
CA PHE A 104 -1.64 9.39 -18.17
C PHE A 104 -1.35 8.87 -16.76
N CYS A 105 -0.44 9.47 -16.02
CA CYS A 105 -0.25 9.18 -14.59
C CYS A 105 -1.50 9.55 -13.75
N LEU A 106 -2.18 10.65 -14.07
CA LEU A 106 -3.47 10.99 -13.46
C LEU A 106 -4.49 9.88 -13.72
N VAL A 107 -4.62 9.43 -14.99
CA VAL A 107 -5.56 8.36 -15.35
C VAL A 107 -5.20 7.03 -14.67
N VAL A 108 -3.90 6.69 -14.59
CA VAL A 108 -3.42 5.52 -13.84
C VAL A 108 -3.79 5.64 -12.35
N GLY A 109 -3.63 6.82 -11.76
CA GLY A 109 -4.02 7.07 -10.36
C GLY A 109 -5.51 6.87 -10.12
N VAL A 110 -6.36 7.43 -10.98
CA VAL A 110 -7.82 7.21 -10.95
C VAL A 110 -8.13 5.72 -11.07
N ALA A 111 -7.54 5.05 -12.06
CA ALA A 111 -7.77 3.62 -12.29
C ALA A 111 -7.29 2.74 -11.13
N ALA A 112 -6.17 3.11 -10.49
CA ALA A 112 -5.65 2.41 -9.32
C ALA A 112 -6.66 2.40 -8.16
N ALA A 113 -7.45 3.45 -7.98
CA ALA A 113 -8.48 3.50 -6.94
C ALA A 113 -9.54 2.40 -7.10
N PHE A 114 -9.83 1.97 -8.33
CA PHE A 114 -10.76 0.88 -8.61
C PHE A 114 -10.17 -0.51 -8.32
N ASN A 115 -8.85 -0.65 -8.36
CA ASN A 115 -8.11 -1.88 -8.04
C ASN A 115 -7.44 -1.85 -6.67
N ASN A 116 -7.71 -0.84 -5.85
CA ASN A 116 -7.09 -0.64 -4.55
C ASN A 116 -7.55 -1.69 -3.52
N ALA A 117 -6.84 -1.74 -2.42
CA ALA A 117 -7.11 -2.56 -1.24
C ALA A 117 -8.60 -2.55 -0.83
N ILE A 118 -9.31 -1.42 -0.99
CA ILE A 118 -10.74 -1.31 -0.67
C ILE A 118 -11.58 -2.29 -1.50
N ALA A 119 -11.38 -2.33 -2.82
CA ALA A 119 -12.13 -3.24 -3.69
C ALA A 119 -11.77 -4.71 -3.44
N MET A 120 -10.46 -5.00 -3.28
CA MET A 120 -9.95 -6.33 -2.97
C MET A 120 -10.46 -6.84 -1.62
N PHE A 121 -10.40 -6.02 -0.57
CA PHE A 121 -10.87 -6.39 0.76
C PHE A 121 -12.39 -6.54 0.81
N THR A 122 -13.13 -5.71 0.08
CA THR A 122 -14.59 -5.86 -0.06
C THR A 122 -14.94 -7.19 -0.74
N MET A 123 -14.21 -7.59 -1.78
CA MET A 123 -14.38 -8.90 -2.41
C MET A 123 -14.11 -10.03 -1.41
N LEU A 124 -12.95 -10.00 -0.75
CA LEU A 124 -12.53 -11.05 0.19
C LEU A 124 -13.47 -11.16 1.40
N SER A 125 -14.02 -10.06 1.91
CA SER A 125 -14.95 -10.05 3.04
C SER A 125 -16.30 -10.73 2.73
N ARG A 126 -16.69 -10.79 1.46
CA ARG A 126 -17.88 -11.52 1.02
C ARG A 126 -17.65 -13.04 1.02
N TRP A 127 -16.42 -13.49 0.74
CA TRP A 127 -16.05 -14.90 0.64
C TRP A 127 -15.60 -15.51 1.96
N PHE A 128 -14.96 -14.70 2.83
CA PHE A 128 -14.37 -15.16 4.09
C PHE A 128 -14.82 -14.30 5.27
N ARG A 129 -15.33 -14.94 6.31
CA ARG A 129 -15.70 -14.31 7.59
C ARG A 129 -14.71 -14.69 8.69
N ARG A 130 -14.51 -15.99 8.92
CA ARG A 130 -13.64 -16.51 9.99
C ARG A 130 -12.16 -16.35 9.68
N LYS A 131 -11.75 -16.53 8.42
CA LYS A 131 -10.36 -16.50 7.98
C LYS A 131 -9.96 -15.18 7.31
N TRP A 132 -10.75 -14.13 7.49
CA TRP A 132 -10.57 -12.85 6.79
C TRP A 132 -9.18 -12.23 6.97
N GLY A 133 -8.65 -12.19 8.22
CA GLY A 133 -7.30 -11.67 8.50
C GLY A 133 -6.19 -12.47 7.80
N THR A 134 -6.28 -13.81 7.85
CA THR A 134 -5.31 -14.70 7.17
C THR A 134 -5.32 -14.49 5.67
N VAL A 135 -6.51 -14.35 5.07
CA VAL A 135 -6.67 -14.18 3.63
C VAL A 135 -6.12 -12.83 3.16
N ILE A 136 -6.36 -11.74 3.91
CA ILE A 136 -5.75 -10.44 3.63
C ILE A 136 -4.22 -10.54 3.72
N GLY A 137 -3.69 -11.17 4.77
CA GLY A 137 -2.25 -11.36 4.92
C GLY A 137 -1.63 -12.05 3.70
N ILE A 138 -2.22 -13.16 3.25
CA ILE A 138 -1.77 -13.89 2.06
C ILE A 138 -1.82 -13.00 0.82
N THR A 139 -2.90 -12.28 0.59
CA THR A 139 -3.03 -11.43 -0.61
C THR A 139 -2.03 -10.29 -0.62
N MET A 140 -1.77 -9.67 0.52
CA MET A 140 -0.81 -8.56 0.61
C MET A 140 0.64 -9.01 0.39
N THR A 141 1.01 -10.24 0.76
CA THR A 141 2.37 -10.77 0.46
C THR A 141 2.61 -10.91 -1.04
N GLY A 142 1.56 -11.04 -1.85
CA GLY A 142 1.67 -11.08 -3.32
C GLY A 142 2.43 -9.88 -3.88
N GLY A 143 2.14 -8.67 -3.40
CA GLY A 143 2.82 -7.44 -3.83
C GLY A 143 4.31 -7.43 -3.50
N GLY A 144 4.69 -7.91 -2.31
CA GLY A 144 6.08 -8.03 -1.90
C GLY A 144 6.85 -9.05 -2.75
N ILE A 145 6.30 -10.25 -2.92
CA ILE A 145 6.90 -11.30 -3.76
C ILE A 145 6.99 -10.81 -5.21
N GLY A 146 5.96 -10.15 -5.72
CA GLY A 146 5.95 -9.56 -7.05
C GLY A 146 7.07 -8.54 -7.22
N SER A 147 7.30 -7.67 -6.23
CA SER A 147 8.39 -6.70 -6.28
C SER A 147 9.77 -7.37 -6.31
N ILE A 148 10.00 -8.42 -5.51
CA ILE A 148 11.27 -9.16 -5.51
C ILE A 148 11.56 -9.77 -6.89
N ILE A 149 10.54 -10.34 -7.53
CA ILE A 149 10.71 -11.09 -8.79
C ILE A 149 10.67 -10.17 -10.01
N ILE A 150 9.76 -9.22 -10.05
CA ILE A 150 9.50 -8.42 -11.26
C ILE A 150 10.44 -7.20 -11.36
N GLN A 151 10.84 -6.57 -10.25
CA GLN A 151 11.70 -5.39 -10.32
C GLN A 151 13.05 -5.64 -11.01
N PRO A 152 13.77 -6.76 -10.77
CA PRO A 152 14.97 -7.08 -11.54
C PRO A 152 14.69 -7.20 -13.04
N VAL A 153 13.56 -7.82 -13.42
CA VAL A 153 13.15 -7.96 -14.83
C VAL A 153 12.91 -6.58 -15.45
N VAL A 154 12.21 -5.68 -14.75
CA VAL A 154 12.01 -4.30 -15.18
C VAL A 154 13.37 -3.59 -15.34
N GLY A 155 14.32 -3.81 -14.43
CA GLY A 155 15.68 -3.27 -14.51
C GLY A 155 16.44 -3.74 -15.76
N ILE A 156 16.36 -5.02 -16.08
CA ILE A 156 16.98 -5.61 -17.29
C ILE A 156 16.32 -5.02 -18.55
N ILE A 157 15.00 -4.92 -18.58
CA ILE A 157 14.28 -4.34 -19.71
C ILE A 157 14.66 -2.86 -19.88
N ALA A 158 14.71 -2.09 -18.79
CA ALA A 158 15.10 -0.67 -18.81
C ALA A 158 16.52 -0.47 -19.36
N GLN A 159 17.44 -1.36 -18.99
CA GLN A 159 18.83 -1.29 -19.40
C GLN A 159 19.04 -1.62 -20.89
N ASN A 160 18.34 -2.64 -21.42
CA ASN A 160 18.55 -3.16 -22.75
C ASN A 160 17.64 -2.56 -23.82
N TYR A 161 16.39 -2.18 -23.43
CA TYR A 161 15.34 -1.76 -24.36
C TYR A 161 14.77 -0.38 -24.07
N GLY A 162 15.26 0.29 -23.01
CA GLY A 162 14.83 1.63 -22.63
C GLY A 162 13.54 1.67 -21.80
N TRP A 163 13.19 2.90 -21.40
CA TRP A 163 12.06 3.16 -20.49
C TRP A 163 10.69 2.81 -21.12
N GLN A 164 10.54 3.02 -22.43
CA GLN A 164 9.29 2.71 -23.15
C GLN A 164 8.93 1.23 -23.01
N ALA A 165 9.92 0.35 -23.21
CA ALA A 165 9.72 -1.09 -23.12
C ALA A 165 9.28 -1.53 -21.71
N THR A 166 9.70 -0.84 -20.66
CA THR A 166 9.26 -1.14 -19.29
C THR A 166 7.78 -0.82 -19.07
N TYR A 167 7.29 0.27 -19.65
CA TYR A 167 5.87 0.62 -19.57
C TYR A 167 5.01 -0.30 -20.46
N ILE A 168 5.51 -0.71 -21.62
CA ILE A 168 4.86 -1.72 -22.46
C ILE A 168 4.76 -3.04 -21.69
N PHE A 169 5.84 -3.49 -21.08
CA PHE A 169 5.86 -4.71 -20.26
C PHE A 169 4.85 -4.63 -19.11
N ALA A 170 4.88 -3.55 -18.31
CA ALA A 170 4.01 -3.39 -17.15
C ALA A 170 2.52 -3.31 -17.57
N GLY A 171 2.20 -2.51 -18.59
CA GLY A 171 0.83 -2.40 -19.09
C GLY A 171 0.32 -3.70 -19.70
N SER A 172 1.14 -4.39 -20.48
CA SER A 172 0.80 -5.71 -21.04
C SER A 172 0.59 -6.75 -19.94
N LEU A 173 1.42 -6.77 -18.90
CA LEU A 173 1.27 -7.67 -17.76
C LEU A 173 -0.08 -7.45 -17.06
N ILE A 174 -0.47 -6.19 -16.85
CA ILE A 174 -1.78 -5.85 -16.27
C ILE A 174 -2.91 -6.35 -17.17
N LEU A 175 -2.86 -6.10 -18.48
CA LEU A 175 -3.93 -6.50 -19.39
C LEU A 175 -4.02 -8.01 -19.59
N VAL A 176 -2.89 -8.68 -19.79
CA VAL A 176 -2.84 -10.12 -20.12
C VAL A 176 -3.06 -10.99 -18.88
N VAL A 177 -2.66 -10.54 -17.69
CA VAL A 177 -2.81 -11.33 -16.46
C VAL A 177 -4.04 -10.91 -15.68
N ASN A 178 -4.18 -9.60 -15.36
CA ASN A 178 -5.23 -9.16 -14.44
C ASN A 178 -6.62 -9.22 -15.07
N VAL A 179 -6.77 -8.81 -16.35
CA VAL A 179 -8.08 -8.78 -16.98
C VAL A 179 -8.67 -10.19 -17.10
N PRO A 180 -7.96 -11.23 -17.61
CA PRO A 180 -8.50 -12.60 -17.65
C PRO A 180 -8.78 -13.16 -16.25
N LEU A 181 -7.91 -12.93 -15.26
CA LEU A 181 -8.15 -13.39 -13.89
C LEU A 181 -9.44 -12.78 -13.31
N ILE A 182 -9.66 -11.49 -13.52
CA ILE A 182 -10.87 -10.82 -13.05
C ILE A 182 -12.10 -11.36 -13.80
N LEU A 183 -12.02 -11.53 -15.09
CA LEU A 183 -13.15 -12.01 -15.90
C LEU A 183 -13.55 -13.44 -15.57
N PHE A 184 -12.58 -14.36 -15.51
CA PHE A 184 -12.86 -15.79 -15.45
C PHE A 184 -12.85 -16.35 -14.03
N VAL A 185 -12.00 -15.83 -13.14
CA VAL A 185 -11.82 -16.39 -11.79
C VAL A 185 -12.61 -15.62 -10.74
N LEU A 186 -12.62 -14.27 -10.77
CA LEU A 186 -13.32 -13.52 -9.74
C LEU A 186 -14.85 -13.64 -9.89
N LYS A 187 -15.50 -13.88 -8.76
CA LYS A 187 -16.95 -13.89 -8.59
C LYS A 187 -17.32 -12.96 -7.44
N ASP A 188 -18.39 -12.21 -7.57
CA ASP A 188 -18.75 -11.16 -6.60
C ASP A 188 -19.09 -11.70 -5.21
N SER A 189 -19.67 -12.87 -5.13
CA SER A 189 -20.05 -13.48 -3.86
C SER A 189 -20.21 -15.00 -3.99
N PRO A 190 -20.06 -15.77 -2.88
CA PRO A 190 -20.25 -17.20 -2.88
C PRO A 190 -21.69 -17.62 -3.20
N GLU A 191 -22.68 -16.78 -2.86
CA GLU A 191 -24.10 -17.05 -3.12
C GLU A 191 -24.40 -17.15 -4.63
N SER A 192 -23.64 -16.43 -5.47
CA SER A 192 -23.76 -16.54 -6.93
C SER A 192 -23.42 -17.92 -7.50
N MET A 193 -22.78 -18.77 -6.68
CA MET A 193 -22.40 -20.15 -6.98
C MET A 193 -23.13 -21.18 -6.11
N GLY A 194 -24.13 -20.76 -5.32
CA GLY A 194 -24.84 -21.64 -4.37
C GLY A 194 -23.97 -22.07 -3.18
N LEU A 195 -22.91 -21.29 -2.88
CA LEU A 195 -21.99 -21.56 -1.76
C LEU A 195 -22.25 -20.57 -0.62
N LEU A 196 -21.84 -20.96 0.59
CA LEU A 196 -21.82 -20.07 1.74
C LEU A 196 -20.38 -19.55 1.99
N PRO A 197 -20.22 -18.39 2.66
CA PRO A 197 -18.92 -17.92 3.10
C PRO A 197 -18.16 -18.99 3.91
N ASP A 198 -16.82 -18.97 3.81
CA ASP A 198 -15.91 -19.96 4.45
C ASP A 198 -16.12 -21.41 3.98
N GLY A 199 -16.96 -21.67 2.98
CA GLY A 199 -17.29 -23.01 2.49
C GLY A 199 -18.24 -23.79 3.38
N ASP A 200 -19.02 -23.12 4.21
CA ASP A 200 -20.03 -23.77 5.06
C ASP A 200 -21.07 -24.46 4.19
N LYS A 201 -21.56 -25.63 4.65
CA LYS A 201 -22.66 -26.34 4.00
C LYS A 201 -23.99 -25.79 4.52
N LEU A 202 -24.94 -25.56 3.63
CA LEU A 202 -26.34 -25.41 4.03
C LEU A 202 -26.74 -26.67 4.79
N LYS A 203 -26.87 -26.59 6.10
CA LYS A 203 -27.56 -27.67 6.84
C LYS A 203 -29.03 -27.59 6.45
N GLU A 204 -29.56 -28.69 5.97
CA GLU A 204 -30.99 -28.90 5.65
C GLU A 204 -31.93 -28.84 6.89
N THR A 205 -31.61 -28.01 7.86
CA THR A 205 -32.46 -27.79 9.03
C THR A 205 -33.02 -26.38 8.98
N GLY A 206 -34.32 -26.33 8.64
CA GLY A 206 -35.11 -25.13 8.49
C GLY A 206 -35.31 -24.31 9.74
N ASN A 207 -34.27 -23.73 10.26
CA ASN A 207 -34.30 -22.61 11.19
C ASN A 207 -32.92 -21.95 11.22
N TYR A 208 -32.60 -21.18 10.20
CA TYR A 208 -31.61 -20.15 10.38
C TYR A 208 -32.24 -19.05 11.23
N GLN A 209 -32.13 -19.19 12.55
CA GLN A 209 -32.22 -18.03 13.41
C GLN A 209 -31.14 -17.06 12.95
N LYS A 210 -31.57 -15.89 12.45
CA LYS A 210 -30.77 -14.71 12.08
C LYS A 210 -29.96 -14.16 13.25
N ASP A 211 -29.88 -14.86 14.35
CA ASP A 211 -29.30 -14.40 15.59
C ASP A 211 -27.99 -15.14 15.89
N LYS A 212 -26.98 -14.37 16.18
CA LYS A 212 -25.71 -14.71 16.87
C LYS A 212 -24.50 -15.12 16.03
N LEU A 213 -24.23 -14.45 14.92
CA LEU A 213 -22.85 -14.06 14.64
C LEU A 213 -22.85 -12.53 14.53
N PRO A 214 -21.85 -11.83 15.04
CA PRO A 214 -21.75 -10.42 14.73
C PRO A 214 -21.44 -10.36 13.24
N VAL A 215 -22.53 -10.36 12.45
CA VAL A 215 -22.46 -9.74 11.15
C VAL A 215 -21.88 -8.37 11.46
N GLN A 216 -20.65 -8.10 11.04
CA GLN A 216 -20.40 -6.77 10.54
C GLN A 216 -21.26 -6.63 9.28
N THR A 217 -22.60 -6.72 9.44
CA THR A 217 -23.48 -5.91 8.61
C THR A 217 -22.78 -4.57 8.58
N PRO A 218 -22.58 -3.98 7.40
CA PRO A 218 -22.36 -2.56 7.37
C PRO A 218 -23.43 -2.05 8.31
N VAL A 219 -22.99 -1.59 9.47
CA VAL A 219 -23.86 -1.01 10.48
C VAL A 219 -24.70 -0.07 9.67
N LYS A 220 -26.03 -0.39 9.50
CA LYS A 220 -26.95 0.64 9.05
C LYS A 220 -26.48 1.86 9.80
N PRO A 221 -26.08 2.93 9.14
CA PRO A 221 -25.71 4.11 9.90
C PRO A 221 -26.96 4.38 10.75
N ALA A 222 -26.94 4.02 12.02
CA ALA A 222 -27.69 4.78 12.98
C ALA A 222 -27.37 6.20 12.55
N ASN A 223 -28.32 7.12 12.48
CA ASN A 223 -28.13 8.50 12.05
C ASN A 223 -26.99 9.16 12.85
N ILE A 224 -25.81 8.61 12.74
CA ILE A 224 -24.58 9.12 13.30
C ILE A 224 -24.15 10.14 12.28
N ASP A 225 -24.30 11.39 12.63
CA ASP A 225 -23.75 12.47 11.85
C ASP A 225 -22.20 12.35 11.91
N TYR A 226 -21.64 11.54 10.95
CA TYR A 226 -20.21 11.31 10.84
C TYR A 226 -19.41 12.61 10.81
N ASN A 227 -20.01 13.68 10.27
CA ASN A 227 -19.38 14.98 10.19
C ASN A 227 -19.32 15.64 11.58
N ALA A 228 -20.38 15.56 12.38
CA ALA A 228 -20.39 16.09 13.73
C ALA A 228 -19.40 15.38 14.65
N GLN A 229 -19.30 14.06 14.54
CA GLN A 229 -18.32 13.28 15.31
C GLN A 229 -16.88 13.58 14.87
N LEU A 230 -16.60 13.63 13.58
CA LEU A 230 -15.26 13.97 13.08
C LEU A 230 -14.84 15.36 13.57
N LEU A 231 -15.73 16.35 13.54
CA LEU A 231 -15.46 17.72 14.04
C LEU A 231 -15.05 17.74 15.52
N VAL A 232 -15.63 16.88 16.35
CA VAL A 232 -15.23 16.76 17.76
C VAL A 232 -13.80 16.20 17.89
N TYR A 233 -13.46 15.19 17.08
CA TYR A 233 -12.12 14.60 17.12
C TYR A 233 -11.05 15.46 16.46
N LEU A 234 -11.37 16.28 15.47
CA LEU A 234 -10.45 17.27 14.89
C LEU A 234 -9.93 18.28 15.93
N LYS A 235 -10.67 18.49 17.03
CA LYS A 235 -10.20 19.31 18.17
C LYS A 235 -9.23 18.56 19.10
N LYS A 236 -9.06 17.23 18.95
CA LYS A 236 -8.17 16.45 19.81
C LYS A 236 -6.76 16.40 19.23
N PRO A 237 -5.73 16.89 19.95
CA PRO A 237 -4.35 16.91 19.44
C PRO A 237 -3.81 15.50 19.13
N ALA A 238 -4.28 14.46 19.84
CA ALA A 238 -3.87 13.08 19.61
C ALA A 238 -4.10 12.61 18.17
N LEU A 239 -5.20 13.05 17.52
CA LEU A 239 -5.51 12.68 16.12
C LEU A 239 -4.49 13.29 15.16
N TRP A 240 -4.14 14.55 15.37
CA TRP A 240 -3.17 15.26 14.54
C TRP A 240 -1.76 14.70 14.75
N PHE A 241 -1.32 14.48 15.99
CA PHE A 241 -0.02 13.89 16.28
C PHE A 241 0.12 12.51 15.62
N MET A 242 -0.87 11.64 15.74
CA MET A 242 -0.86 10.33 15.10
C MET A 242 -0.89 10.44 13.57
N GLY A 243 -1.85 11.20 13.02
CA GLY A 243 -2.04 11.30 11.58
C GLY A 243 -0.83 11.94 10.87
N LEU A 244 -0.28 13.04 11.43
CA LEU A 244 0.90 13.70 10.88
C LEU A 244 2.14 12.82 11.01
N SER A 245 2.29 12.02 12.09
CA SER A 245 3.41 11.09 12.22
C SER A 245 3.43 10.07 11.09
N PHE A 246 2.29 9.48 10.76
CA PHE A 246 2.20 8.55 9.63
C PHE A 246 2.34 9.26 8.28
N ALA A 247 1.87 10.51 8.14
CA ALA A 247 2.08 11.31 6.95
C ALA A 247 3.58 11.61 6.73
N PHE A 248 4.30 11.99 7.78
CA PHE A 248 5.75 12.21 7.73
C PHE A 248 6.51 10.92 7.41
N ALA A 249 6.15 9.80 8.02
CA ALA A 249 6.73 8.51 7.70
C ALA A 249 6.46 8.11 6.23
N ALA A 250 5.28 8.44 5.70
CA ALA A 250 4.95 8.22 4.29
C ALA A 250 5.78 9.09 3.34
N ILE A 251 6.00 10.39 3.68
CA ILE A 251 6.92 11.25 2.93
C ILE A 251 8.29 10.59 2.84
N GLY A 252 8.86 10.16 3.96
CA GLY A 252 10.17 9.51 4.00
C GLY A 252 10.19 8.21 3.19
N SER A 253 9.21 7.36 3.36
CA SER A 253 9.13 6.06 2.68
C SER A 253 9.04 6.21 1.16
N ILE A 254 8.18 7.09 0.65
CA ILE A 254 8.03 7.32 -0.80
C ILE A 254 9.26 8.05 -1.35
N ALA A 255 9.79 9.04 -0.63
CA ALA A 255 11.01 9.74 -1.05
C ALA A 255 12.16 8.76 -1.28
N VAL A 256 12.41 7.86 -0.34
CA VAL A 256 13.49 6.87 -0.44
C VAL A 256 13.20 5.84 -1.54
N THR A 257 12.05 5.18 -1.51
CA THR A 257 11.75 4.09 -2.45
C THR A 257 11.63 4.53 -3.90
N THR A 258 11.34 5.81 -4.18
CA THR A 258 11.33 6.35 -5.55
C THR A 258 12.71 6.74 -6.04
N GLN A 259 13.63 7.15 -5.15
CA GLN A 259 14.97 7.59 -5.50
C GLN A 259 16.05 6.49 -5.32
N GLU A 260 15.71 5.37 -4.66
CA GLU A 260 16.62 4.27 -4.32
C GLU A 260 17.40 3.75 -5.55
N VAL A 261 16.70 3.48 -6.65
CA VAL A 261 17.33 3.00 -7.89
C VAL A 261 18.26 4.05 -8.48
N SER A 262 17.83 5.33 -8.49
CA SER A 262 18.64 6.43 -9.01
C SER A 262 19.90 6.63 -8.17
N PHE A 263 19.80 6.55 -6.84
CA PHE A 263 20.94 6.63 -5.94
C PHE A 263 21.95 5.50 -6.18
N ILE A 264 21.48 4.25 -6.25
CA ILE A 264 22.35 3.08 -6.47
C ILE A 264 23.02 3.15 -7.85
N THR A 265 22.30 3.61 -8.89
CA THR A 265 22.89 3.77 -10.23
C THR A 265 23.87 4.94 -10.34
N ASP A 266 23.79 5.95 -9.45
CA ASP A 266 24.81 7.01 -9.34
C ASP A 266 26.16 6.46 -8.83
N MET A 267 26.15 5.30 -8.16
CA MET A 267 27.35 4.55 -7.74
C MET A 267 27.93 3.66 -8.86
N HIS A 268 27.55 3.89 -10.13
CA HIS A 268 27.95 3.09 -11.30
C HIS A 268 27.51 1.63 -11.25
N ILE A 269 26.46 1.31 -10.47
CA ILE A 269 25.86 -0.03 -10.39
C ILE A 269 24.78 -0.15 -11.48
N THR A 270 24.65 -1.33 -12.08
CA THR A 270 23.69 -1.57 -13.17
C THR A 270 22.26 -1.38 -12.71
N ALA A 271 21.38 -0.90 -13.61
CA ALA A 271 19.97 -0.68 -13.32
C ALA A 271 19.25 -1.97 -12.88
N ALA A 272 19.67 -3.13 -13.39
CA ALA A 272 19.12 -4.43 -13.00
C ALA A 272 19.39 -4.74 -11.52
N VAL A 273 20.61 -4.53 -11.03
CA VAL A 273 20.98 -4.76 -9.62
C VAL A 273 20.32 -3.73 -8.71
N ALA A 274 20.26 -2.46 -9.12
CA ALA A 274 19.57 -1.40 -8.38
C ALA A 274 18.05 -1.68 -8.26
N ALA A 275 17.43 -2.14 -9.34
CA ALA A 275 16.02 -2.53 -9.33
C ALA A 275 15.78 -3.78 -8.46
N ALA A 276 16.72 -4.74 -8.46
CA ALA A 276 16.67 -5.90 -7.57
C ALA A 276 16.74 -5.49 -6.10
N ALA A 277 17.65 -4.58 -5.75
CA ALA A 277 17.76 -4.03 -4.40
C ALA A 277 16.42 -3.42 -3.94
N ARG A 278 15.82 -2.53 -4.76
CA ARG A 278 14.51 -1.95 -4.51
C ARG A 278 13.41 -3.03 -4.38
N GLY A 279 13.40 -4.01 -5.25
CA GLY A 279 12.44 -5.11 -5.18
C GLY A 279 12.51 -5.87 -3.87
N ILE A 280 13.72 -6.13 -3.36
CA ILE A 280 13.97 -6.79 -2.08
C ILE A 280 13.57 -5.87 -0.92
N THR A 281 13.87 -4.56 -0.96
CA THR A 281 13.41 -3.57 0.04
C THR A 281 11.89 -3.64 0.22
N LEU A 282 11.14 -3.59 -0.89
CA LEU A 282 9.68 -3.64 -0.86
C LEU A 282 9.15 -5.02 -0.42
N GLY A 283 9.83 -6.09 -0.83
CA GLY A 283 9.49 -7.45 -0.45
C GLY A 283 9.66 -7.70 1.06
N ILE A 284 10.80 -7.28 1.61
CA ILE A 284 11.06 -7.32 3.06
C ILE A 284 10.01 -6.48 3.79
N GLY A 285 9.66 -5.29 3.27
CA GLY A 285 8.61 -4.44 3.81
C GLY A 285 7.26 -5.14 3.89
N ALA A 286 6.86 -5.88 2.87
CA ALA A 286 5.61 -6.65 2.87
C ALA A 286 5.61 -7.78 3.92
N ILE A 287 6.72 -8.49 4.08
CA ILE A 287 6.88 -9.53 5.13
C ILE A 287 6.87 -8.86 6.51
N SER A 288 7.58 -7.77 6.64
CA SER A 288 7.70 -6.99 7.87
C SER A 288 6.35 -6.41 8.32
N ALA A 289 5.46 -6.06 7.39
CA ALA A 289 4.09 -5.62 7.70
C ALA A 289 3.30 -6.71 8.45
N LEU A 290 3.47 -7.99 8.08
CA LEU A 290 2.86 -9.11 8.83
C LEU A 290 3.47 -9.23 10.23
N ALA A 291 4.80 -9.14 10.33
CA ALA A 291 5.50 -9.20 11.61
C ALA A 291 5.10 -8.05 12.55
N SER A 292 4.91 -6.84 12.01
CA SER A 292 4.48 -5.67 12.78
C SER A 292 3.09 -5.84 13.40
N GLY A 293 2.14 -6.41 12.64
CA GLY A 293 0.82 -6.74 13.15
C GLY A 293 0.86 -7.78 14.28
N TRP A 294 1.59 -8.88 14.07
CA TRP A 294 1.76 -9.92 15.08
C TRP A 294 2.44 -9.39 16.35
N LEU A 295 3.41 -8.49 16.20
CA LEU A 295 4.11 -7.87 17.33
C LEU A 295 3.17 -6.90 18.09
N ALA A 296 2.32 -6.15 17.36
CA ALA A 296 1.34 -5.24 17.96
C ALA A 296 0.23 -5.96 18.72
N ASP A 297 -0.08 -7.21 18.38
CA ASP A 297 -1.02 -8.06 19.16
C ASP A 297 -0.44 -8.47 20.52
N ARG A 298 0.88 -8.48 20.68
CA ARG A 298 1.60 -8.91 21.89
C ARG A 298 2.16 -7.77 22.72
N LEU A 299 2.57 -6.72 22.06
CA LEU A 299 3.17 -5.52 22.66
C LEU A 299 2.23 -4.33 22.51
N ILE A 300 2.57 -3.23 23.19
CA ILE A 300 1.84 -1.97 23.04
C ILE A 300 2.16 -1.38 21.66
N SER A 301 1.14 -1.13 20.84
CA SER A 301 1.27 -0.65 19.45
C SER A 301 2.16 0.58 19.31
N ARG A 302 2.18 1.47 20.30
CA ARG A 302 3.09 2.60 20.40
C ARG A 302 4.56 2.21 20.26
N TYR A 303 5.03 1.27 21.07
CA TYR A 303 6.43 0.86 21.06
C TYR A 303 6.79 0.10 19.79
N VAL A 304 5.85 -0.66 19.26
CA VAL A 304 6.03 -1.34 17.97
C VAL A 304 6.22 -0.32 16.86
N THR A 305 5.36 0.72 16.78
CA THR A 305 5.48 1.78 15.76
C THR A 305 6.82 2.52 15.88
N ILE A 306 7.22 2.89 17.10
CA ILE A 306 8.50 3.54 17.36
C ILE A 306 9.66 2.65 16.90
N LEU A 307 9.64 1.35 17.23
CA LEU A 307 10.68 0.40 16.83
C LEU A 307 10.87 0.41 15.30
N PHE A 308 9.78 0.33 14.53
CA PHE A 308 9.85 0.30 13.06
C PHE A 308 10.35 1.64 12.49
N PHE A 309 9.95 2.76 13.06
CA PHE A 309 10.50 4.07 12.66
C PHE A 309 11.98 4.21 13.01
N VAL A 310 12.43 3.68 14.15
CA VAL A 310 13.86 3.60 14.50
C VAL A 310 14.62 2.74 13.49
N LEU A 311 14.07 1.60 13.07
CA LEU A 311 14.69 0.78 12.02
C LEU A 311 14.79 1.53 10.70
N SER A 312 13.78 2.34 10.35
CA SER A 312 13.86 3.22 9.16
C SER A 312 14.99 4.26 9.31
N ILE A 313 15.13 4.87 10.49
CA ILE A 313 16.24 5.79 10.78
C ILE A 313 17.59 5.09 10.66
N LEU A 314 17.74 3.90 11.25
CA LEU A 314 18.98 3.12 11.16
C LEU A 314 19.31 2.78 9.70
N GLY A 315 18.31 2.42 8.89
CA GLY A 315 18.49 2.25 7.46
C GLY A 315 19.01 3.52 6.78
N MET A 316 18.46 4.69 7.11
CA MET A 316 18.95 5.97 6.58
C MET A 316 20.40 6.28 7.02
N LEU A 317 20.73 6.03 8.27
CA LEU A 317 22.10 6.24 8.78
C LEU A 317 23.11 5.31 8.09
N ILE A 318 22.71 4.13 7.64
CA ILE A 318 23.53 3.23 6.82
C ILE A 318 23.65 3.77 5.38
N LEU A 319 22.58 4.33 4.83
CA LEU A 319 22.53 4.81 3.44
C LEU A 319 23.33 6.12 3.25
N ILE A 320 23.34 7.01 4.23
CA ILE A 320 24.03 8.31 4.16
C ILE A 320 25.52 8.17 3.79
N PRO A 321 26.31 7.33 4.50
CA PRO A 321 27.74 7.12 4.18
C PRO A 321 27.96 5.97 3.18
N ALA A 322 26.92 5.48 2.47
CA ALA A 322 27.07 4.28 1.66
C ALA A 322 27.85 4.54 0.36
N HIS A 323 28.96 3.82 0.21
CA HIS A 323 29.81 3.81 -0.98
C HIS A 323 30.05 2.40 -1.53
N THR A 324 29.59 1.37 -0.81
CA THR A 324 29.82 -0.03 -1.17
C THR A 324 28.51 -0.80 -1.33
N MET A 325 28.54 -1.85 -2.14
CA MET A 325 27.35 -2.70 -2.35
C MET A 325 26.93 -3.44 -1.07
N SER A 326 27.87 -3.76 -0.18
CA SER A 326 27.56 -4.39 1.11
C SER A 326 26.74 -3.46 2.01
N GLN A 327 27.05 -2.17 2.03
CA GLN A 327 26.25 -1.17 2.77
C GLN A 327 24.84 -1.01 2.17
N ILE A 328 24.72 -1.07 0.85
CA ILE A 328 23.41 -1.05 0.18
C ILE A 328 22.57 -2.28 0.59
N TRP A 329 23.15 -3.48 0.59
CA TRP A 329 22.41 -4.67 1.03
C TRP A 329 22.01 -4.61 2.52
N LEU A 330 22.87 -4.06 3.37
CA LEU A 330 22.54 -3.84 4.77
C LEU A 330 21.39 -2.84 4.93
N PHE A 331 21.43 -1.72 4.18
CA PHE A 331 20.33 -0.76 4.10
C PHE A 331 19.03 -1.43 3.65
N VAL A 332 19.04 -2.20 2.56
CA VAL A 332 17.88 -2.92 1.99
C VAL A 332 17.18 -3.76 3.07
N VAL A 333 17.96 -4.49 3.87
CA VAL A 333 17.40 -5.33 4.95
C VAL A 333 16.84 -4.47 6.08
N VAL A 334 17.64 -3.55 6.62
CA VAL A 334 17.25 -2.77 7.81
C VAL A 334 16.09 -1.83 7.49
N TYR A 335 16.20 -1.09 6.39
CA TYR A 335 15.16 -0.15 5.95
C TYR A 335 13.90 -0.88 5.48
N GLY A 336 14.07 -1.99 4.74
CA GLY A 336 12.95 -2.83 4.33
C GLY A 336 12.11 -3.31 5.50
N ILE A 337 12.75 -3.71 6.61
CA ILE A 337 12.02 -4.04 7.84
C ILE A 337 11.28 -2.80 8.37
N GLY A 338 11.94 -1.64 8.40
CA GLY A 338 11.39 -0.40 8.94
C GLY A 338 10.11 0.07 8.24
N ILE A 339 10.06 0.02 6.90
CA ILE A 339 8.91 0.51 6.14
C ILE A 339 7.65 -0.36 6.26
N GLY A 340 7.77 -1.59 6.75
CA GLY A 340 6.63 -2.51 6.88
C GLY A 340 5.56 -2.07 7.87
N ALA A 341 5.84 -1.13 8.76
CA ALA A 341 4.89 -0.66 9.78
C ALA A 341 3.72 0.17 9.21
N GLY A 342 3.93 0.88 8.09
CA GLY A 342 3.06 1.96 7.64
C GLY A 342 1.61 1.52 7.41
N GLY A 343 1.39 0.41 6.71
CA GLY A 343 0.03 -0.06 6.38
C GLY A 343 -0.71 -0.74 7.53
N THR A 344 -0.01 -1.50 8.35
CA THR A 344 -0.61 -2.39 9.35
C THR A 344 -0.86 -1.69 10.68
N LEU A 345 0.04 -0.81 11.11
CA LEU A 345 -0.04 -0.18 12.44
C LEU A 345 -1.02 0.99 12.50
N ILE A 346 -1.34 1.64 11.37
CA ILE A 346 -2.31 2.75 11.34
C ILE A 346 -3.68 2.32 11.91
N PRO A 347 -4.36 1.27 11.41
CA PRO A 347 -5.64 0.86 11.95
C PRO A 347 -5.54 0.38 13.40
N ILE A 348 -4.47 -0.30 13.77
CA ILE A 348 -4.26 -0.80 15.12
C ILE A 348 -4.16 0.38 16.10
N MET A 349 -3.32 1.38 15.81
CA MET A 349 -3.15 2.56 16.64
C MET A 349 -4.40 3.43 16.70
N THR A 350 -5.13 3.59 15.58
CA THR A 350 -6.40 4.32 15.56
C THR A 350 -7.37 3.69 16.56
N ARG A 351 -7.47 2.36 16.56
CA ARG A 351 -8.31 1.63 17.50
C ARG A 351 -7.82 1.78 18.95
N ASP A 352 -6.53 1.68 19.16
CA ASP A 352 -5.94 1.69 20.52
C ASP A 352 -6.05 3.07 21.18
N ILE A 353 -5.97 4.16 20.40
CA ILE A 353 -6.05 5.54 20.92
C ILE A 353 -7.50 6.00 21.07
N PHE A 354 -8.38 5.68 20.10
CA PHE A 354 -9.72 6.26 20.03
C PHE A 354 -10.86 5.27 20.33
N GLY A 355 -10.56 3.97 20.34
CA GLY A 355 -11.56 2.91 20.53
C GLY A 355 -12.23 2.46 19.24
N VAL A 356 -13.22 1.57 19.36
CA VAL A 356 -13.87 0.91 18.22
C VAL A 356 -15.04 1.72 17.65
N GLY A 357 -15.70 2.55 18.49
CA GLY A 357 -16.95 3.22 18.12
C GLY A 357 -16.81 4.17 16.94
N ASP A 358 -15.76 4.96 16.92
CA ASP A 358 -15.53 6.03 15.94
C ASP A 358 -14.42 5.69 14.93
N PHE A 359 -14.00 4.43 14.92
CA PHE A 359 -12.85 3.96 14.15
C PHE A 359 -12.91 4.34 12.67
N SER A 360 -14.05 4.14 12.00
CA SER A 360 -14.15 4.32 10.55
C SER A 360 -13.93 5.77 10.09
N ALA A 361 -14.49 6.74 10.83
CA ALA A 361 -14.34 8.16 10.50
C ALA A 361 -12.89 8.63 10.73
N LEU A 362 -12.30 8.21 11.85
CA LEU A 362 -10.95 8.60 12.24
C LEU A 362 -9.90 7.95 11.37
N PHE A 363 -10.06 6.66 11.08
CA PHE A 363 -9.18 5.94 10.16
C PHE A 363 -9.21 6.56 8.76
N GLY A 364 -10.40 6.93 8.25
CA GLY A 364 -10.54 7.63 6.98
C GLY A 364 -9.76 8.94 6.95
N PHE A 365 -9.82 9.75 8.01
CA PHE A 365 -9.06 10.99 8.13
C PHE A 365 -7.53 10.75 8.12
N VAL A 366 -7.06 9.76 8.87
CA VAL A 366 -5.62 9.41 8.89
C VAL A 366 -5.15 8.94 7.53
N VAL A 367 -5.97 8.18 6.79
CA VAL A 367 -5.66 7.75 5.42
C VAL A 367 -5.54 8.94 4.46
N VAL A 368 -6.34 9.99 4.62
CA VAL A 368 -6.20 11.23 3.83
C VAL A 368 -4.85 11.91 4.11
N LEU A 369 -4.45 12.02 5.38
CA LEU A 369 -3.13 12.56 5.72
C LEU A 369 -1.98 11.70 5.18
N LEU A 370 -2.13 10.37 5.24
CA LEU A 370 -1.18 9.43 4.64
C LEU A 370 -1.06 9.63 3.12
N ALA A 371 -2.18 9.80 2.42
CA ALA A 371 -2.19 10.05 0.98
C ALA A 371 -1.51 11.38 0.63
N ALA A 372 -1.71 12.42 1.44
CA ALA A 372 -1.00 13.68 1.30
C ALA A 372 0.52 13.49 1.48
N GLY A 373 0.95 12.73 2.50
CA GLY A 373 2.36 12.37 2.69
C GLY A 373 2.95 11.63 1.49
N ASN A 374 2.25 10.61 1.00
CA ASN A 374 2.65 9.85 -0.19
C ASN A 374 2.81 10.75 -1.43
N SER A 375 1.95 11.76 -1.58
CA SER A 375 2.00 12.68 -2.73
C SER A 375 3.19 13.64 -2.67
N ILE A 376 3.65 13.99 -1.48
CA ILE A 376 4.76 14.93 -1.28
C ILE A 376 6.11 14.22 -1.40
N GLY A 377 6.22 12.97 -0.99
CA GLY A 377 7.51 12.28 -0.81
C GLY A 377 8.39 12.25 -2.07
N ALA A 378 7.84 11.83 -3.20
CA ALA A 378 8.61 11.68 -4.45
C ALA A 378 9.14 13.03 -5.00
N PRO A 379 8.30 14.08 -5.18
CA PRO A 379 8.79 15.36 -5.67
C PRO A 379 9.68 16.08 -4.65
N PHE A 380 9.40 15.94 -3.34
CA PHE A 380 10.26 16.50 -2.32
C PHE A 380 11.71 16.01 -2.47
N ALA A 381 11.92 14.70 -2.58
CA ALA A 381 13.25 14.15 -2.77
C ALA A 381 13.87 14.56 -4.10
N GLY A 382 13.05 14.65 -5.18
CA GLY A 382 13.48 15.08 -6.49
C GLY A 382 13.96 16.53 -6.51
N PHE A 383 13.14 17.48 -6.05
CA PHE A 383 13.49 18.91 -6.02
C PHE A 383 14.66 19.20 -5.06
N MET A 384 14.74 18.50 -3.92
CA MET A 384 15.87 18.61 -3.03
C MET A 384 17.17 18.17 -3.70
N TYR A 385 17.14 17.07 -4.44
CA TYR A 385 18.29 16.64 -5.20
C TYR A 385 18.65 17.65 -6.30
N ASP A 386 17.66 18.15 -7.05
CA ASP A 386 17.88 19.14 -8.11
C ASP A 386 18.51 20.43 -7.56
N ALA A 387 18.13 20.84 -6.35
CA ALA A 387 18.66 22.04 -5.69
C ALA A 387 20.05 21.84 -5.07
N THR A 388 20.39 20.63 -4.60
CA THR A 388 21.62 20.39 -3.83
C THR A 388 22.67 19.58 -4.59
N GLY A 389 22.28 18.91 -5.67
CA GLY A 389 23.13 17.98 -6.43
C GLY A 389 23.50 16.70 -5.63
N SER A 390 22.91 16.48 -4.45
CA SER A 390 23.33 15.42 -3.56
C SER A 390 22.17 14.76 -2.83
N TYR A 391 22.21 13.44 -2.71
CA TYR A 391 21.28 12.68 -1.86
C TYR A 391 21.56 12.81 -0.37
N HIS A 392 22.77 13.21 0.02
CA HIS A 392 23.12 13.34 1.44
C HIS A 392 22.15 14.26 2.17
N SER A 393 21.87 15.45 1.63
CA SER A 393 20.90 16.39 2.21
C SER A 393 19.49 15.82 2.27
N VAL A 394 19.07 15.10 1.22
CA VAL A 394 17.77 14.44 1.16
C VAL A 394 17.63 13.42 2.30
N PHE A 395 18.61 12.54 2.48
CA PHE A 395 18.57 11.47 3.48
C PHE A 395 18.67 12.00 4.91
N VAL A 396 19.45 13.06 5.15
CA VAL A 396 19.52 13.72 6.46
C VAL A 396 18.16 14.31 6.83
N ILE A 397 17.50 15.02 5.91
CA ILE A 397 16.18 15.59 6.17
C ILE A 397 15.12 14.49 6.38
N ILE A 398 15.16 13.40 5.61
CA ILE A 398 14.26 12.27 5.80
C ILE A 398 14.47 11.64 7.18
N THR A 399 15.73 11.53 7.63
CA THR A 399 16.05 11.05 8.99
C THR A 399 15.42 11.95 10.05
N ALA A 400 15.53 13.27 9.90
CA ALA A 400 14.88 14.23 10.80
C ALA A 400 13.33 14.12 10.77
N ILE A 401 12.75 13.91 9.58
CA ILE A 401 11.31 13.67 9.42
C ILE A 401 10.85 12.44 10.20
N TYR A 402 11.60 11.32 10.15
CA TYR A 402 11.29 10.14 10.96
C TYR A 402 11.42 10.39 12.48
N VAL A 403 12.40 11.20 12.91
CA VAL A 403 12.51 11.60 14.33
C VAL A 403 11.26 12.40 14.75
N VAL A 404 10.81 13.36 13.94
CA VAL A 404 9.58 14.11 14.19
C VAL A 404 8.37 13.17 14.23
N ALA A 405 8.31 12.17 13.35
CA ALA A 405 7.25 11.16 13.35
C ALA A 405 7.23 10.35 14.66
N ILE A 406 8.41 9.96 15.19
CA ILE A 406 8.52 9.27 16.49
C ILE A 406 8.01 10.14 17.62
N LEU A 407 8.41 11.40 17.66
CA LEU A 407 7.95 12.36 18.68
C LEU A 407 6.43 12.53 18.63
N GLY A 408 5.86 12.64 17.41
CA GLY A 408 4.42 12.73 17.25
C GLY A 408 3.69 11.48 17.76
N ILE A 409 4.19 10.26 17.50
CA ILE A 409 3.64 9.03 18.08
C ILE A 409 3.73 9.06 19.61
N TYR A 410 4.85 9.57 20.14
CA TYR A 410 5.01 9.70 21.59
C TYR A 410 3.94 10.58 22.21
N PHE A 411 3.70 11.77 21.65
CA PHE A 411 2.72 12.71 22.14
C PHE A 411 1.27 12.30 21.88
N ALA A 412 0.99 11.56 20.80
CA ALA A 412 -0.35 11.06 20.50
C ALA A 412 -0.94 10.22 21.65
N PHE A 413 -0.14 9.39 22.28
CA PHE A 413 -0.56 8.59 23.44
C PHE A 413 -0.61 9.40 24.74
N GLY A 414 0.26 10.40 24.92
CA GLY A 414 0.22 11.29 26.08
C GLY A 414 -0.99 12.19 26.12
N ALA A 415 -1.49 12.63 24.96
CA ALA A 415 -2.63 13.54 24.84
C ALA A 415 -4.00 12.85 24.99
N ASN A 416 -4.07 11.53 25.04
CA ASN A 416 -5.32 10.79 25.27
C ASN A 416 -5.11 9.65 26.28
N PRO A 417 -5.12 9.94 27.60
CA PRO A 417 -4.76 8.98 28.66
C PRO A 417 -5.86 7.95 28.96
N LYS A 418 -6.74 7.58 28.02
CA LYS A 418 -7.61 6.43 28.25
C LYS A 418 -6.77 5.17 28.34
N PRO A 419 -6.87 4.38 29.44
CA PRO A 419 -6.14 3.15 29.57
C PRO A 419 -6.53 2.19 28.45
N LEU A 420 -5.53 1.61 27.79
CA LEU A 420 -5.69 0.48 26.89
C LEU A 420 -6.55 -0.57 27.60
N VAL A 421 -7.76 -0.82 27.11
CA VAL A 421 -8.55 -1.97 27.56
C VAL A 421 -7.80 -3.20 27.05
N ARG A 422 -6.86 -3.68 27.86
CA ARG A 422 -6.31 -5.02 27.67
C ARG A 422 -7.47 -6.00 27.80
N PHE A 423 -7.86 -6.64 26.71
CA PHE A 423 -8.62 -7.86 26.81
C PHE A 423 -7.79 -8.81 27.67
N SER A 424 -8.15 -8.93 28.95
CA SER A 424 -7.65 -9.97 29.81
C SER A 424 -7.84 -11.28 29.07
N LYS A 425 -6.74 -11.97 28.80
CA LYS A 425 -6.81 -13.37 28.36
C LYS A 425 -7.67 -14.10 29.40
N SER A 426 -8.92 -14.37 29.07
CA SER A 426 -9.68 -15.38 29.76
C SER A 426 -8.82 -16.64 29.71
N LYS A 427 -8.24 -16.99 30.86
CA LYS A 427 -7.68 -18.32 31.09
C LYS A 427 -8.80 -19.33 30.85
N LYS A 428 -8.70 -20.09 29.77
CA LYS A 428 -9.17 -21.46 29.70
C LYS A 428 -8.30 -22.22 28.71
#